data_eec5c1e2ccec51320c7286a65420a9e9
#
_entry.id   eec5c1e2ccec51320c7286a65420a9e9
#
_cell.length_a   1.000
_cell.length_b   1.000
_cell.length_c   1.000
_cell.angle_alpha   90.00
_cell.angle_beta   90.00
_cell.angle_gamma   90.00
#
_symmetry.space_group_name_H-M   'P 1'
#
loop_
_entity.id
_entity.type
_entity.pdbx_description
1 polymer ?
#
loop_
_entity_poly.entity_id
_entity_poly.type
_entity_poly.pdbx_seq_one_letter_code
_entity_poly.pdbx_strand_id
1 'polypeptide(L)'
;MKETEFNGTQEPKEESIDVKELLFKYLLHWPWFVGAVVVCLITAWVYLYIATPVYNISATVLIKDDKKGGSAGMLSGLESLGLDGLMSSSQNIDNEIEVLRSKTIVKEVVEDLGLYISYTDEDEFLSRNMYKTSPVQVSMTPQEADLLEKPIIVEMILQPQGSLDVNVKLGDDEYQKHFEKLPAVFPTDKGTLAFFLTPDSVLSKKILEKNTDSEKTTRNITATINKPLAVAKGYCKNMTIEPTSKTTSVAVISLKNSNVQRGKDFINKLLEMYNINTNNDKNEVAQKTAEFINERISIISKELGSTEKDLESFKRGAGITDLTSDAQIALTGSAEYEKKRVENQTQINLLQDLQKYMQNEGYEVLPRSEERRVGKECRSRWSPYH
;
A
#
# COMPACT_ATOMS: atom_id res chain seq x y z
N MET A 1 -102.49 22.80 0.14
CA MET A 1 -101.63 22.41 1.17
C MET A 1 -100.90 21.15 0.72
N LYS A 2 -99.68 21.26 0.32
CA LYS A 2 -98.83 20.14 -0.08
C LYS A 2 -97.66 20.10 0.91
N GLU A 3 -97.64 19.05 1.68
CA GLU A 3 -96.49 18.73 2.59
C GLU A 3 -95.30 18.28 1.75
N THR A 4 -94.26 18.94 1.97
CA THR A 4 -92.96 18.59 1.38
C THR A 4 -92.25 17.61 2.32
N GLU A 5 -92.08 16.35 1.87
CA GLU A 5 -91.24 15.33 2.54
C GLU A 5 -89.78 15.74 2.50
N PHE A 6 -89.22 15.75 3.68
CA PHE A 6 -87.78 16.00 3.93
C PHE A 6 -86.99 14.71 3.71
N ASN A 7 -86.26 14.67 2.64
CA ASN A 7 -85.45 13.50 2.28
C ASN A 7 -84.18 13.44 3.16
N GLY A 8 -84.11 12.43 4.03
CA GLY A 8 -83.03 12.27 4.93
C GLY A 8 -81.71 11.92 4.24
N THR A 9 -80.71 12.68 4.57
CA THR A 9 -79.32 12.50 4.16
C THR A 9 -78.80 11.10 4.66
N GLN A 10 -78.48 10.20 3.74
CA GLN A 10 -77.77 8.96 4.07
C GLN A 10 -76.39 9.31 4.43
N GLU A 11 -75.96 9.05 5.69
CA GLU A 11 -74.61 9.04 6.11
C GLU A 11 -73.83 7.90 5.40
N PRO A 12 -72.61 8.14 4.96
CA PRO A 12 -71.82 7.09 4.35
C PRO A 12 -71.53 6.03 5.43
N LYS A 13 -71.99 4.79 5.22
CA LYS A 13 -71.62 3.63 6.00
C LYS A 13 -70.09 3.51 5.91
N GLU A 14 -69.38 3.74 7.02
CA GLU A 14 -68.01 3.28 7.21
C GLU A 14 -68.00 1.76 7.02
N GLU A 15 -67.47 1.30 5.89
CA GLU A 15 -67.19 -0.12 5.68
C GLU A 15 -66.11 -0.51 6.70
N SER A 16 -66.54 -1.04 7.84
CA SER A 16 -65.66 -1.70 8.76
C SER A 16 -65.07 -2.90 8.03
N ILE A 17 -63.79 -2.80 7.67
CA ILE A 17 -63.06 -3.88 7.03
C ILE A 17 -63.04 -5.05 8.02
N ASP A 18 -63.85 -6.06 7.75
CA ASP A 18 -63.93 -7.23 8.59
C ASP A 18 -62.70 -8.11 8.33
N VAL A 19 -61.66 -7.93 9.21
CA VAL A 19 -60.36 -8.59 9.11
C VAL A 19 -60.53 -10.12 9.04
N LYS A 20 -61.60 -10.67 9.60
CA LYS A 20 -61.90 -12.11 9.54
C LYS A 20 -62.33 -12.55 8.14
N GLU A 21 -63.17 -11.80 7.43
CA GLU A 21 -63.57 -12.12 6.05
C GLU A 21 -62.39 -12.01 5.08
N LEU A 22 -61.52 -11.00 5.26
CA LEU A 22 -60.25 -10.88 4.50
C LEU A 22 -59.35 -12.08 4.74
N LEU A 23 -59.21 -12.50 5.99
CA LEU A 23 -58.33 -13.66 6.38
C LEU A 23 -58.87 -14.95 5.78
N PHE A 24 -60.18 -15.20 5.80
CA PHE A 24 -60.79 -16.36 5.17
C PHE A 24 -60.65 -16.34 3.64
N LYS A 25 -60.75 -15.22 3.00
CA LYS A 25 -60.56 -15.06 1.55
C LYS A 25 -59.14 -15.40 1.13
N TYR A 26 -58.16 -14.95 1.88
CA TYR A 26 -56.74 -15.35 1.66
C TYR A 26 -56.49 -16.82 2.02
N LEU A 27 -57.09 -17.34 3.06
CA LEU A 27 -56.97 -18.77 3.46
C LEU A 27 -57.53 -19.70 2.38
N LEU A 28 -58.57 -19.33 1.67
CA LEU A 28 -59.14 -20.13 0.57
C LEU A 28 -58.19 -20.23 -0.63
N HIS A 29 -57.24 -19.28 -0.79
CA HIS A 29 -56.23 -19.26 -1.87
C HIS A 29 -54.88 -19.82 -1.42
N TRP A 30 -54.84 -20.48 -0.27
CA TRP A 30 -53.59 -21.05 0.26
C TRP A 30 -52.82 -21.94 -0.72
N PRO A 31 -53.46 -22.77 -1.63
CA PRO A 31 -52.69 -23.55 -2.58
C PRO A 31 -51.93 -22.71 -3.59
N TRP A 32 -52.37 -21.50 -3.91
CA TRP A 32 -51.63 -20.57 -4.74
C TRP A 32 -50.40 -20.05 -4.02
N PHE A 33 -50.49 -19.83 -2.71
CA PHE A 33 -49.31 -19.46 -1.88
C PHE A 33 -48.29 -20.61 -1.86
N VAL A 34 -48.73 -21.83 -1.66
CA VAL A 34 -47.84 -22.99 -1.69
C VAL A 34 -47.20 -23.14 -3.08
N GLY A 35 -48.00 -22.97 -4.15
CA GLY A 35 -47.45 -22.99 -5.51
C GLY A 35 -46.40 -21.90 -5.76
N ALA A 36 -46.64 -20.67 -5.32
CA ALA A 36 -45.70 -19.60 -5.43
C ALA A 36 -44.39 -19.87 -4.63
N VAL A 37 -44.51 -20.41 -3.40
CA VAL A 37 -43.35 -20.75 -2.58
C VAL A 37 -42.53 -21.89 -3.25
N VAL A 38 -43.20 -22.90 -3.81
CA VAL A 38 -42.52 -23.97 -4.53
C VAL A 38 -41.77 -23.46 -5.75
N VAL A 39 -42.40 -22.58 -6.54
CA VAL A 39 -41.74 -21.94 -7.70
C VAL A 39 -40.55 -21.11 -7.26
N CYS A 40 -40.66 -20.30 -6.19
CA CYS A 40 -39.55 -19.55 -5.63
C CYS A 40 -38.40 -20.45 -5.14
N LEU A 41 -38.72 -21.60 -4.50
CA LEU A 41 -37.69 -22.53 -4.04
C LEU A 41 -36.99 -23.23 -5.21
N ILE A 42 -37.73 -23.61 -6.25
CA ILE A 42 -37.15 -24.18 -7.47
C ILE A 42 -36.24 -23.16 -8.17
N THR A 43 -36.70 -21.92 -8.34
CA THR A 43 -35.87 -20.86 -8.96
C THR A 43 -34.66 -20.53 -8.12
N ALA A 44 -34.78 -20.47 -6.79
CA ALA A 44 -33.65 -20.28 -5.89
C ALA A 44 -32.67 -21.46 -5.96
N TRP A 45 -33.18 -22.70 -6.02
CA TRP A 45 -32.34 -23.90 -6.14
C TRP A 45 -31.58 -23.93 -7.47
N VAL A 46 -32.24 -23.61 -8.59
CA VAL A 46 -31.62 -23.50 -9.92
C VAL A 46 -30.58 -22.38 -9.93
N TYR A 47 -30.89 -21.24 -9.32
CA TYR A 47 -29.94 -20.13 -9.21
C TYR A 47 -28.70 -20.53 -8.41
N LEU A 48 -28.85 -21.16 -7.24
CA LEU A 48 -27.75 -21.63 -6.41
C LEU A 48 -26.92 -22.73 -7.09
N TYR A 49 -27.54 -23.53 -7.93
CA TYR A 49 -26.87 -24.57 -8.71
C TYR A 49 -25.96 -23.99 -9.79
N ILE A 50 -26.39 -22.88 -10.44
CA ILE A 50 -25.65 -22.22 -11.52
C ILE A 50 -24.62 -21.22 -10.97
N ALA A 51 -24.89 -20.62 -9.80
CA ALA A 51 -24.01 -19.59 -9.23
C ALA A 51 -22.66 -20.16 -8.82
N THR A 52 -21.58 -19.61 -9.36
CA THR A 52 -20.20 -19.98 -8.97
C THR A 52 -19.91 -19.51 -7.55
N PRO A 53 -19.44 -20.36 -6.64
CA PRO A 53 -19.13 -19.97 -5.27
C PRO A 53 -17.93 -18.98 -5.27
N VAL A 54 -18.06 -17.91 -4.50
CA VAL A 54 -16.98 -16.94 -4.28
C VAL A 54 -16.49 -17.09 -2.84
N TYR A 55 -15.21 -17.36 -2.69
CA TYR A 55 -14.56 -17.54 -1.40
C TYR A 55 -13.85 -16.24 -0.99
N ASN A 56 -13.94 -15.89 0.28
CA ASN A 56 -13.15 -14.82 0.86
C ASN A 56 -11.91 -15.43 1.50
N ILE A 57 -10.75 -15.16 0.93
CA ILE A 57 -9.46 -15.69 1.38
C ILE A 57 -8.76 -14.54 2.09
N SER A 58 -8.37 -14.75 3.35
CA SER A 58 -7.71 -13.73 4.15
C SER A 58 -6.36 -14.18 4.67
N ALA A 59 -5.43 -13.25 4.77
CA ALA A 59 -4.13 -13.41 5.40
C ALA A 59 -3.84 -12.19 6.29
N THR A 60 -3.19 -12.44 7.41
CA THR A 60 -2.77 -11.40 8.34
C THR A 60 -1.28 -11.17 8.19
N VAL A 61 -0.89 -9.91 8.06
CA VAL A 61 0.50 -9.49 7.87
C VAL A 61 0.90 -8.50 8.96
N LEU A 62 2.07 -8.69 9.53
CA LEU A 62 2.69 -7.74 10.44
C LEU A 62 3.61 -6.82 9.62
N ILE A 63 3.28 -5.54 9.57
CA ILE A 63 4.10 -4.51 8.95
C ILE A 63 5.04 -3.98 10.03
N LYS A 64 6.35 -4.22 9.88
CA LYS A 64 7.34 -3.72 10.85
C LYS A 64 7.53 -2.22 10.69
N ASP A 65 7.25 -1.50 11.76
CA ASP A 65 7.62 -0.09 11.91
C ASP A 65 9.12 -0.01 12.30
N ASP A 66 9.97 0.40 11.40
CA ASP A 66 11.43 0.49 11.62
C ASP A 66 11.83 1.55 12.68
N LYS A 67 10.88 2.36 13.14
CA LYS A 67 11.12 3.40 14.17
C LYS A 67 11.34 2.88 15.60
N LYS A 68 11.02 1.62 15.90
CA LYS A 68 11.14 1.06 17.27
C LYS A 68 12.41 0.28 17.55
N GLY A 69 13.31 0.13 16.60
CA GLY A 69 14.52 -0.64 16.75
C GLY A 69 15.79 0.20 16.69
N GLY A 70 16.29 0.66 17.83
CA GLY A 70 17.73 0.90 18.07
C GLY A 70 18.47 2.03 17.32
N SER A 71 17.91 2.66 16.30
CA SER A 71 18.59 3.68 15.50
C SER A 71 18.21 5.14 15.87
N ALA A 72 17.39 5.34 16.89
CA ALA A 72 16.97 6.68 17.30
C ALA A 72 18.16 7.61 17.64
N GLY A 73 19.26 7.05 18.17
CA GLY A 73 20.47 7.83 18.48
C GLY A 73 21.30 8.18 17.23
N MET A 74 21.24 7.36 16.19
CA MET A 74 21.93 7.62 14.93
C MET A 74 21.12 8.57 14.04
N LEU A 75 19.80 8.50 14.15
CA LEU A 75 18.86 9.35 13.42
C LEU A 75 18.93 10.82 13.88
N SER A 76 19.05 11.07 15.18
CA SER A 76 19.18 12.43 15.71
C SER A 76 20.50 13.11 15.29
N GLY A 77 21.56 12.33 15.02
CA GLY A 77 22.81 12.82 14.45
C GLY A 77 22.68 13.23 12.97
N LEU A 78 21.86 12.50 12.19
CA LEU A 78 21.60 12.79 10.78
C LEU A 78 20.60 13.95 10.60
N GLU A 79 19.66 14.12 11.52
CA GLU A 79 18.71 15.24 11.57
C GLU A 79 19.45 16.59 11.77
N SER A 80 20.52 16.57 12.59
CA SER A 80 21.37 17.75 12.78
C SER A 80 22.19 18.13 11.54
N LEU A 81 22.32 17.23 10.56
CA LEU A 81 23.02 17.46 9.28
C LEU A 81 22.09 17.94 8.16
N GLY A 82 20.82 18.24 8.46
CA GLY A 82 19.85 18.77 7.48
C GLY A 82 19.28 17.72 6.52
N LEU A 83 19.38 16.43 6.85
CA LEU A 83 18.87 15.29 6.09
C LEU A 83 17.42 14.91 6.44
N ASP A 84 16.71 15.77 7.14
CA ASP A 84 15.32 15.57 7.61
C ASP A 84 14.35 15.19 6.47
N GLY A 85 14.56 15.75 5.29
CA GLY A 85 13.71 15.48 4.11
C GLY A 85 13.85 14.07 3.51
N LEU A 86 14.95 13.37 3.78
CA LEU A 86 15.20 12.02 3.23
C LEU A 86 14.70 10.89 4.14
N MET A 87 14.49 11.14 5.43
CA MET A 87 14.16 10.13 6.43
C MET A 87 12.84 10.38 7.17
N SER A 88 12.11 11.44 6.88
CA SER A 88 10.82 11.77 7.50
C SER A 88 9.63 11.05 6.87
N SER A 89 9.83 9.96 6.10
CA SER A 89 8.70 9.10 5.82
C SER A 89 8.31 8.38 7.13
N SER A 90 7.43 9.02 7.87
CA SER A 90 6.64 8.27 8.86
C SER A 90 5.93 7.18 8.06
N GLN A 91 6.48 5.97 8.09
CA GLN A 91 5.81 4.81 7.52
C GLN A 91 4.56 4.61 8.35
N ASN A 92 3.52 5.35 7.99
CA ASN A 92 2.20 5.13 8.50
C ASN A 92 1.74 3.82 7.85
N ILE A 93 1.16 2.93 8.61
CA ILE A 93 0.61 1.66 8.12
C ILE A 93 -0.29 1.87 6.89
N ASP A 94 -0.92 3.04 6.80
CA ASP A 94 -1.75 3.42 5.66
C ASP A 94 -0.93 3.56 4.36
N ASN A 95 0.30 4.07 4.44
CA ASN A 95 1.19 4.16 3.26
C ASN A 95 1.62 2.76 2.79
N GLU A 96 1.95 1.87 3.73
CA GLU A 96 2.32 0.49 3.38
C GLU A 96 1.13 -0.29 2.78
N ILE A 97 -0.08 -0.03 3.27
CA ILE A 97 -1.31 -0.58 2.69
C ILE A 97 -1.50 -0.08 1.26
N GLU A 98 -1.26 1.19 0.98
CA GLU A 98 -1.35 1.73 -0.39
C GLU A 98 -0.25 1.16 -1.30
N VAL A 99 0.96 0.92 -0.79
CA VAL A 99 2.04 0.24 -1.52
C VAL A 99 1.63 -1.19 -1.86
N LEU A 100 1.13 -1.97 -0.89
CA LEU A 100 0.60 -3.32 -1.12
C LEU A 100 -0.56 -3.36 -2.13
N ARG A 101 -1.36 -2.30 -2.20
CA ARG A 101 -2.48 -2.13 -3.14
C ARG A 101 -2.06 -1.56 -4.49
N SER A 102 -0.79 -1.22 -4.64
CA SER A 102 -0.24 -0.65 -5.87
C SER A 102 -0.47 -1.56 -7.06
N LYS A 103 -0.95 -0.97 -8.16
CA LYS A 103 -1.17 -1.70 -9.42
C LYS A 103 0.12 -2.26 -9.99
N THR A 104 1.25 -1.67 -9.68
CA THR A 104 2.58 -2.12 -10.15
C THR A 104 2.92 -3.45 -9.50
N ILE A 105 2.89 -3.54 -8.16
CA ILE A 105 3.18 -4.77 -7.44
C ILE A 105 2.17 -5.87 -7.81
N VAL A 106 0.88 -5.53 -7.86
CA VAL A 106 -0.16 -6.49 -8.25
C VAL A 106 0.04 -6.98 -9.69
N LYS A 107 0.49 -6.13 -10.61
CA LYS A 107 0.82 -6.51 -11.98
C LYS A 107 2.01 -7.49 -12.01
N GLU A 108 3.08 -7.21 -11.28
CA GLU A 108 4.24 -8.11 -11.15
C GLU A 108 3.81 -9.49 -10.62
N VAL A 109 2.93 -9.53 -9.60
CA VAL A 109 2.37 -10.80 -9.09
C VAL A 109 1.55 -11.53 -10.14
N VAL A 110 0.74 -10.81 -10.91
CA VAL A 110 -0.08 -11.40 -12.00
C VAL A 110 0.80 -11.97 -13.10
N GLU A 111 1.90 -11.29 -13.43
CA GLU A 111 2.87 -11.73 -14.44
C GLU A 111 3.65 -12.97 -13.99
N ASP A 112 4.17 -12.94 -12.76
CA ASP A 112 4.99 -14.03 -12.21
C ASP A 112 4.20 -15.32 -12.00
N LEU A 113 2.95 -15.22 -11.55
CA LEU A 113 2.05 -16.38 -11.40
C LEU A 113 1.32 -16.78 -12.69
N GLY A 114 1.47 -16.03 -13.79
CA GLY A 114 0.75 -16.27 -15.04
C GLY A 114 -0.77 -16.11 -14.91
N LEU A 115 -1.26 -15.26 -13.99
CA LEU A 115 -2.70 -15.13 -13.70
C LEU A 115 -3.46 -14.39 -14.81
N TYR A 116 -2.75 -13.80 -15.76
CA TYR A 116 -3.34 -13.20 -16.97
C TYR A 116 -3.90 -14.24 -17.94
N ILE A 117 -3.58 -15.52 -17.74
CA ILE A 117 -4.17 -16.66 -18.43
C ILE A 117 -5.17 -17.34 -17.51
N SER A 118 -6.42 -17.42 -17.93
CA SER A 118 -7.50 -18.10 -17.19
C SER A 118 -8.01 -19.29 -17.99
N TYR A 119 -8.22 -20.42 -17.31
CA TYR A 119 -8.71 -21.66 -17.93
C TYR A 119 -10.11 -21.94 -17.46
N THR A 120 -10.96 -22.34 -18.40
CA THR A 120 -12.35 -22.68 -18.18
C THR A 120 -12.64 -24.05 -18.82
N ASP A 121 -13.31 -24.93 -18.08
CA ASP A 121 -13.82 -26.19 -18.59
C ASP A 121 -15.21 -25.96 -19.18
N GLU A 122 -15.43 -26.32 -20.45
CA GLU A 122 -16.69 -26.12 -21.15
C GLU A 122 -17.53 -27.40 -21.23
N ASP A 123 -17.01 -28.55 -20.77
CA ASP A 123 -17.71 -29.82 -20.85
C ASP A 123 -18.87 -29.99 -19.86
N GLU A 124 -18.97 -29.11 -18.87
CA GLU A 124 -20.04 -29.10 -17.87
C GLU A 124 -20.93 -27.88 -18.07
N PHE A 125 -22.23 -28.04 -17.78
CA PHE A 125 -23.19 -26.94 -17.68
C PHE A 125 -22.74 -25.82 -16.73
N LEU A 126 -21.73 -26.09 -15.88
CA LEU A 126 -21.05 -25.14 -15.02
C LEU A 126 -19.64 -24.90 -15.50
N SER A 127 -19.41 -23.73 -16.03
CA SER A 127 -18.09 -23.18 -16.33
C SER A 127 -17.23 -23.13 -15.05
N ARG A 128 -16.30 -24.06 -14.87
CA ARG A 128 -15.38 -24.09 -13.73
C ARG A 128 -14.04 -23.47 -14.09
N ASN A 129 -13.59 -22.54 -13.27
CA ASN A 129 -12.26 -21.97 -13.41
C ASN A 129 -11.21 -22.98 -12.94
N MET A 130 -10.42 -23.50 -13.91
CA MET A 130 -9.33 -24.44 -13.69
C MET A 130 -8.03 -23.63 -13.56
N TYR A 131 -7.48 -23.52 -12.38
CA TYR A 131 -6.18 -22.85 -12.20
C TYR A 131 -5.01 -23.78 -12.63
N LYS A 132 -4.29 -24.36 -11.68
CA LYS A 132 -3.20 -25.33 -11.95
C LYS A 132 -3.69 -26.73 -12.32
N THR A 133 -5.00 -26.97 -12.29
CA THR A 133 -5.61 -28.28 -12.58
C THR A 133 -5.92 -28.49 -14.05
N SER A 134 -5.70 -27.50 -14.92
CA SER A 134 -5.85 -27.64 -16.35
C SER A 134 -4.86 -28.69 -16.88
N PRO A 135 -5.29 -29.68 -17.69
CA PRO A 135 -4.39 -30.68 -18.27
C PRO A 135 -3.43 -30.10 -19.30
N VAL A 136 -3.81 -29.02 -19.96
CA VAL A 136 -2.98 -28.27 -20.89
C VAL A 136 -2.76 -26.88 -20.36
N GLN A 137 -1.51 -26.44 -20.32
CA GLN A 137 -1.13 -25.04 -20.00
C GLN A 137 -0.69 -24.33 -21.25
N VAL A 138 -1.15 -23.09 -21.38
CA VAL A 138 -0.73 -22.15 -22.41
C VAL A 138 0.24 -21.18 -21.76
N SER A 139 1.31 -20.85 -22.43
CA SER A 139 2.27 -19.82 -22.02
C SER A 139 2.43 -18.80 -23.14
N MET A 140 2.42 -17.54 -22.74
CA MET A 140 2.72 -16.38 -23.57
C MET A 140 3.61 -15.46 -22.74
N THR A 141 4.53 -14.71 -23.35
CA THR A 141 5.36 -13.79 -22.57
C THR A 141 4.54 -12.61 -22.04
N PRO A 142 4.79 -12.14 -20.80
CA PRO A 142 4.05 -11.00 -20.24
C PRO A 142 4.16 -9.74 -21.09
N GLN A 143 5.32 -9.52 -21.75
CA GLN A 143 5.55 -8.38 -22.62
C GLN A 143 4.63 -8.42 -23.85
N GLU A 144 4.47 -9.60 -24.49
CA GLU A 144 3.55 -9.77 -25.62
C GLU A 144 2.10 -9.62 -25.16
N ALA A 145 1.75 -10.17 -23.98
CA ALA A 145 0.41 -10.04 -23.41
C ALA A 145 0.05 -8.58 -23.06
N ASP A 146 1.01 -7.73 -22.69
CA ASP A 146 0.78 -6.31 -22.44
C ASP A 146 0.44 -5.51 -23.71
N LEU A 147 0.84 -5.99 -24.87
CA LEU A 147 0.54 -5.36 -26.16
C LEU A 147 -0.86 -5.70 -26.69
N LEU A 148 -1.58 -6.62 -26.03
CA LEU A 148 -2.92 -7.02 -26.44
C LEU A 148 -3.93 -5.89 -26.26
N GLU A 149 -4.71 -5.60 -27.28
CA GLU A 149 -5.86 -4.69 -27.22
C GLU A 149 -7.14 -5.42 -26.81
N LYS A 150 -7.34 -6.64 -27.33
CA LYS A 150 -8.45 -7.54 -27.04
C LYS A 150 -7.91 -8.84 -26.42
N PRO A 151 -8.69 -9.54 -25.57
CA PRO A 151 -8.28 -10.84 -25.05
C PRO A 151 -8.13 -11.86 -26.20
N ILE A 152 -7.16 -12.77 -26.06
CA ILE A 152 -7.02 -13.93 -26.95
C ILE A 152 -7.81 -15.07 -26.31
N ILE A 153 -8.70 -15.69 -27.07
CA ILE A 153 -9.43 -16.87 -26.65
C ILE A 153 -8.84 -18.07 -27.38
N VAL A 154 -8.42 -19.07 -26.63
CA VAL A 154 -7.81 -20.29 -27.15
C VAL A 154 -8.68 -21.46 -26.74
N GLU A 155 -9.43 -22.00 -27.67
CA GLU A 155 -10.21 -23.22 -27.50
C GLU A 155 -9.31 -24.43 -27.79
N MET A 156 -9.21 -25.34 -26.85
CA MET A 156 -8.32 -26.49 -26.92
C MET A 156 -9.12 -27.78 -26.71
N ILE A 157 -8.96 -28.70 -27.65
CA ILE A 157 -9.58 -30.03 -27.56
C ILE A 157 -8.45 -31.03 -27.39
N LEU A 158 -8.32 -31.56 -26.16
CA LEU A 158 -7.32 -32.58 -25.84
C LEU A 158 -7.90 -33.96 -26.13
N GLN A 159 -7.27 -34.69 -27.05
CA GLN A 159 -7.65 -36.05 -27.40
C GLN A 159 -6.96 -37.06 -26.48
N PRO A 160 -7.57 -38.26 -26.26
CA PRO A 160 -7.01 -39.31 -25.40
C PRO A 160 -5.62 -39.82 -25.86
N GLN A 161 -5.26 -39.61 -27.10
CA GLN A 161 -3.97 -40.02 -27.69
C GLN A 161 -2.84 -38.99 -27.43
N GLY A 162 -3.16 -37.84 -26.78
CA GLY A 162 -2.20 -36.79 -26.49
C GLY A 162 -2.05 -35.75 -27.60
N SER A 163 -2.84 -35.85 -28.67
CA SER A 163 -2.93 -34.80 -29.67
C SER A 163 -3.83 -33.66 -29.23
N LEU A 164 -3.55 -32.46 -29.66
CA LEU A 164 -4.23 -31.23 -29.31
C LEU A 164 -4.73 -30.50 -30.55
N ASP A 165 -6.02 -30.29 -30.64
CA ASP A 165 -6.64 -29.39 -31.56
C ASP A 165 -6.80 -28.02 -30.93
N VAL A 166 -6.24 -27.00 -31.56
CA VAL A 166 -6.24 -25.63 -31.03
C VAL A 166 -6.94 -24.71 -32.01
N ASN A 167 -7.89 -23.95 -31.51
CA ASN A 167 -8.56 -22.89 -32.23
C ASN A 167 -8.30 -21.55 -31.48
N VAL A 168 -7.54 -20.65 -32.11
CA VAL A 168 -7.15 -19.36 -31.52
C VAL A 168 -7.99 -18.26 -32.15
N LYS A 169 -8.77 -17.58 -31.33
CA LYS A 169 -9.57 -16.40 -31.71
C LYS A 169 -8.86 -15.12 -31.30
N LEU A 170 -8.43 -14.34 -32.25
CA LEU A 170 -7.69 -13.09 -32.09
C LEU A 170 -8.54 -11.92 -32.60
N GLY A 171 -9.46 -11.44 -31.77
CA GLY A 171 -10.43 -10.44 -32.20
C GLY A 171 -11.43 -11.02 -33.21
N ASP A 172 -11.30 -10.66 -34.47
CA ASP A 172 -12.18 -11.13 -35.55
C ASP A 172 -11.54 -12.26 -36.38
N ASP A 173 -10.25 -12.52 -36.15
CA ASP A 173 -9.48 -13.56 -36.86
C ASP A 173 -9.51 -14.87 -36.04
N GLU A 174 -9.65 -16.00 -36.77
CA GLU A 174 -9.70 -17.35 -36.22
C GLU A 174 -8.65 -18.24 -36.92
N TYR A 175 -7.80 -18.87 -36.10
CA TYR A 175 -6.71 -19.74 -36.58
C TYR A 175 -6.87 -21.12 -35.96
N GLN A 176 -6.93 -22.15 -36.81
CA GLN A 176 -7.02 -23.55 -36.37
C GLN A 176 -5.73 -24.29 -36.69
N LYS A 177 -5.28 -25.11 -35.72
CA LYS A 177 -4.11 -25.96 -35.88
C LYS A 177 -4.22 -27.24 -35.07
N HIS A 178 -3.80 -28.35 -35.68
CA HIS A 178 -3.67 -29.64 -35.04
C HIS A 178 -2.21 -29.90 -34.65
N PHE A 179 -2.00 -30.39 -33.43
CA PHE A 179 -0.70 -30.78 -32.91
C PHE A 179 -0.72 -32.26 -32.51
N GLU A 180 0.12 -33.09 -33.07
CA GLU A 180 0.22 -34.52 -32.77
C GLU A 180 0.87 -34.78 -31.41
N LYS A 181 1.75 -33.88 -30.95
CA LYS A 181 2.52 -34.02 -29.72
C LYS A 181 2.70 -32.68 -29.02
N LEU A 182 2.75 -32.70 -27.68
CA LEU A 182 3.11 -31.59 -26.80
C LEU A 182 4.52 -31.84 -26.23
N PRO A 183 5.35 -30.80 -25.99
CA PRO A 183 5.06 -29.38 -26.12
C PRO A 183 4.99 -28.90 -27.58
N ALA A 184 4.14 -27.93 -27.88
CA ALA A 184 3.94 -27.35 -29.19
C ALA A 184 3.98 -25.83 -29.14
N VAL A 185 4.38 -25.19 -30.23
CA VAL A 185 4.49 -23.74 -30.35
C VAL A 185 3.63 -23.25 -31.51
N PHE A 186 2.88 -22.21 -31.27
CA PHE A 186 2.02 -21.57 -32.25
C PHE A 186 2.36 -20.07 -32.34
N PRO A 187 3.10 -19.65 -33.38
CA PRO A 187 3.36 -18.22 -33.60
C PRO A 187 2.09 -17.53 -34.12
N THR A 188 1.72 -16.41 -33.52
CA THR A 188 0.65 -15.54 -33.98
C THR A 188 1.20 -14.13 -34.23
N ASP A 189 0.46 -13.28 -34.92
CA ASP A 189 0.88 -11.91 -35.23
C ASP A 189 1.04 -11.03 -33.95
N LYS A 190 0.46 -11.44 -32.82
CA LYS A 190 0.50 -10.72 -31.56
C LYS A 190 1.41 -11.34 -30.51
N GLY A 191 2.07 -12.45 -30.84
CA GLY A 191 2.99 -13.14 -29.93
C GLY A 191 3.00 -14.66 -30.15
N THR A 192 3.84 -15.33 -29.39
CA THR A 192 4.04 -16.76 -29.49
C THR A 192 3.33 -17.50 -28.36
N LEU A 193 2.43 -18.40 -28.71
CA LEU A 193 1.75 -19.28 -27.77
C LEU A 193 2.49 -20.61 -27.66
N ALA A 194 2.83 -21.03 -26.46
CA ALA A 194 3.41 -22.34 -26.21
C ALA A 194 2.44 -23.19 -25.37
N PHE A 195 2.28 -24.44 -25.76
CA PHE A 195 1.37 -25.40 -25.16
C PHE A 195 2.14 -26.52 -24.47
N PHE A 196 1.81 -26.80 -23.20
CA PHE A 196 2.47 -27.82 -22.38
C PHE A 196 1.44 -28.72 -21.71
N LEU A 197 1.75 -30.01 -21.54
CA LEU A 197 0.98 -30.90 -20.67
C LEU A 197 1.36 -30.65 -19.21
N THR A 198 0.36 -30.56 -18.34
CA THR A 198 0.57 -30.46 -16.89
C THR A 198 0.85 -31.85 -16.32
N PRO A 199 2.05 -32.12 -15.77
CA PRO A 199 2.40 -33.48 -15.31
C PRO A 199 1.54 -33.97 -14.12
N ASP A 200 0.98 -33.06 -13.34
CA ASP A 200 0.21 -33.37 -12.14
C ASP A 200 -1.31 -33.49 -12.36
N SER A 201 -1.81 -33.25 -13.56
CA SER A 201 -3.23 -33.45 -13.80
C SER A 201 -3.56 -34.93 -13.87
N VAL A 202 -4.69 -35.33 -13.25
CA VAL A 202 -5.15 -36.74 -13.27
C VAL A 202 -5.35 -37.24 -14.70
N LEU A 203 -5.66 -36.33 -15.61
CA LEU A 203 -5.88 -36.64 -17.01
C LEU A 203 -4.57 -36.81 -17.78
N SER A 204 -3.58 -35.97 -17.56
CA SER A 204 -2.23 -36.13 -18.17
C SER A 204 -1.55 -37.39 -17.66
N LYS A 205 -1.78 -37.80 -16.39
CA LYS A 205 -1.33 -39.10 -15.88
C LYS A 205 -2.00 -40.26 -16.61
N LYS A 206 -3.31 -40.20 -16.90
CA LYS A 206 -4.02 -41.20 -17.67
C LYS A 206 -3.60 -41.26 -19.14
N ILE A 207 -3.24 -40.14 -19.72
CA ILE A 207 -2.74 -40.05 -21.11
C ILE A 207 -1.30 -40.60 -21.19
N LEU A 208 -0.48 -40.35 -20.17
CA LEU A 208 0.89 -40.88 -20.07
C LEU A 208 0.93 -42.39 -19.72
N GLU A 209 -0.01 -42.84 -18.88
CA GLU A 209 -0.21 -44.27 -18.58
C GLU A 209 -1.06 -44.92 -19.66
N LYS A 210 -0.45 -45.36 -20.71
CA LYS A 210 -0.94 -45.93 -22.01
C LYS A 210 -1.94 -47.09 -21.91
N ASN A 211 -2.59 -47.30 -20.75
CA ASN A 211 -3.47 -48.41 -20.47
C ASN A 211 -4.75 -47.91 -19.82
N THR A 212 -5.73 -47.58 -20.62
CA THR A 212 -7.12 -47.74 -20.16
C THR A 212 -8.07 -47.53 -21.35
N ASP A 213 -8.91 -48.53 -21.61
CA ASP A 213 -10.14 -48.46 -22.40
C ASP A 213 -11.06 -47.37 -21.84
N SER A 214 -10.93 -46.19 -22.25
CA SER A 214 -11.81 -45.07 -21.93
C SER A 214 -12.20 -44.37 -23.22
N GLU A 215 -13.13 -44.96 -23.92
CA GLU A 215 -14.02 -44.24 -24.83
C GLU A 215 -14.61 -43.03 -24.08
N LYS A 216 -14.32 -41.84 -24.51
CA LYS A 216 -14.85 -40.55 -24.08
C LYS A 216 -14.06 -39.80 -23.01
N THR A 217 -12.88 -39.31 -23.32
CA THR A 217 -12.35 -38.21 -22.52
C THR A 217 -11.71 -37.15 -23.41
N THR A 218 -12.43 -36.79 -24.48
CA THR A 218 -12.18 -35.50 -25.14
C THR A 218 -12.60 -34.40 -24.19
N ARG A 219 -11.72 -33.48 -23.85
CA ARG A 219 -12.06 -32.33 -23.02
C ARG A 219 -11.86 -31.04 -23.78
N ASN A 220 -12.90 -30.22 -23.72
CA ASN A 220 -12.90 -28.88 -24.27
C ASN A 220 -12.45 -27.90 -23.18
N ILE A 221 -11.29 -27.31 -23.38
CA ILE A 221 -10.68 -26.35 -22.46
C ILE A 221 -10.53 -25.03 -23.17
N THR A 222 -11.11 -23.99 -22.61
CA THR A 222 -10.92 -22.63 -23.11
C THR A 222 -9.94 -21.88 -22.24
N ALA A 223 -8.83 -21.42 -22.82
CA ALA A 223 -7.89 -20.52 -22.19
C ALA A 223 -8.13 -19.10 -22.71
N THR A 224 -8.31 -18.16 -21.79
CA THR A 224 -8.44 -16.74 -22.12
C THR A 224 -7.22 -15.99 -21.62
N ILE A 225 -6.50 -15.35 -22.55
CA ILE A 225 -5.31 -14.55 -22.27
C ILE A 225 -5.73 -13.09 -22.27
N ASN A 226 -5.58 -12.45 -21.12
CA ASN A 226 -5.93 -11.04 -20.90
C ASN A 226 -4.67 -10.20 -20.74
N LYS A 227 -4.79 -8.91 -20.95
CA LYS A 227 -3.73 -7.95 -20.63
C LYS A 227 -3.41 -8.00 -19.12
N PRO A 228 -2.14 -8.23 -18.71
CA PRO A 228 -1.75 -8.32 -17.29
C PRO A 228 -2.24 -7.17 -16.44
N LEU A 229 -2.14 -5.93 -16.94
CA LEU A 229 -2.63 -4.74 -16.26
C LEU A 229 -4.15 -4.75 -16.03
N ALA A 230 -4.93 -5.29 -16.96
CA ALA A 230 -6.38 -5.39 -16.81
C ALA A 230 -6.76 -6.38 -15.71
N VAL A 231 -6.07 -7.52 -15.67
CA VAL A 231 -6.23 -8.53 -14.62
C VAL A 231 -5.79 -7.98 -13.26
N ALA A 232 -4.66 -7.28 -13.19
CA ALA A 232 -4.19 -6.62 -11.97
C ALA A 232 -5.21 -5.62 -11.41
N LYS A 233 -5.84 -4.80 -12.26
CA LYS A 233 -6.93 -3.90 -11.86
C LYS A 233 -8.12 -4.68 -11.27
N GLY A 234 -8.45 -5.85 -11.82
CA GLY A 234 -9.49 -6.74 -11.30
C GLY A 234 -9.15 -7.24 -9.90
N TYR A 235 -7.90 -7.67 -9.68
CA TYR A 235 -7.43 -8.08 -8.36
C TYR A 235 -7.45 -6.93 -7.35
N CYS A 236 -6.96 -5.74 -7.72
CA CYS A 236 -7.03 -4.56 -6.85
C CYS A 236 -8.46 -4.21 -6.43
N LYS A 237 -9.45 -4.41 -7.31
CA LYS A 237 -10.87 -4.15 -7.02
C LYS A 237 -11.46 -5.18 -6.05
N ASN A 238 -11.04 -6.45 -6.18
CA ASN A 238 -11.56 -7.57 -5.39
C ASN A 238 -10.78 -7.80 -4.09
N MET A 239 -9.68 -7.09 -3.90
CA MET A 239 -8.81 -7.14 -2.73
C MET A 239 -9.13 -5.96 -1.81
N THR A 240 -9.27 -6.26 -0.53
CA THR A 240 -9.41 -5.28 0.54
C THR A 240 -8.27 -5.48 1.52
N ILE A 241 -7.56 -4.41 1.87
CA ILE A 241 -6.50 -4.43 2.88
C ILE A 241 -6.89 -3.42 3.94
N GLU A 242 -7.03 -3.89 5.18
CA GLU A 242 -7.47 -3.07 6.30
C GLU A 242 -6.58 -3.32 7.52
N PRO A 243 -6.25 -2.28 8.30
CA PRO A 243 -5.55 -2.48 9.56
C PRO A 243 -6.48 -3.16 10.57
N THR A 244 -5.96 -4.10 11.35
CA THR A 244 -6.75 -4.79 12.40
C THR A 244 -7.22 -3.81 13.47
N SER A 245 -6.44 -2.77 13.76
CA SER A 245 -6.76 -1.70 14.70
C SER A 245 -5.94 -0.46 14.36
N LYS A 246 -6.44 0.72 14.72
CA LYS A 246 -5.74 2.01 14.47
C LYS A 246 -4.39 2.14 15.19
N THR A 247 -4.12 1.27 16.16
CA THR A 247 -2.91 1.33 17.01
C THR A 247 -1.96 0.17 16.78
N THR A 248 -2.29 -0.78 15.90
CA THR A 248 -1.48 -1.97 15.62
C THR A 248 -0.88 -1.92 14.22
N SER A 249 0.35 -2.38 14.08
CA SER A 249 1.03 -2.53 12.79
C SER A 249 0.63 -3.83 12.08
N VAL A 250 -0.58 -4.32 12.31
CA VAL A 250 -1.10 -5.56 11.71
C VAL A 250 -2.19 -5.23 10.71
N ALA A 251 -2.04 -5.67 9.48
CA ALA A 251 -3.05 -5.55 8.42
C ALA A 251 -3.64 -6.91 8.05
N VAL A 252 -4.91 -6.92 7.68
CA VAL A 252 -5.62 -8.07 7.12
C VAL A 252 -5.83 -7.83 5.63
N ILE A 253 -5.30 -8.72 4.82
CA ILE A 253 -5.52 -8.76 3.38
C ILE A 253 -6.65 -9.74 3.12
N SER A 254 -7.72 -9.30 2.47
CA SER A 254 -8.87 -10.13 2.09
C SER A 254 -9.05 -10.08 0.58
N LEU A 255 -9.16 -11.24 -0.06
CA LEU A 255 -9.34 -11.38 -1.50
C LEU A 255 -10.56 -12.25 -1.80
N LYS A 256 -11.48 -11.74 -2.61
CA LYS A 256 -12.62 -12.51 -3.13
C LYS A 256 -12.21 -13.20 -4.43
N ASN A 257 -12.24 -14.54 -4.44
CA ASN A 257 -11.90 -15.35 -5.61
C ASN A 257 -12.75 -16.61 -5.69
N SER A 258 -13.07 -17.08 -6.89
CA SER A 258 -13.78 -18.33 -7.11
C SER A 258 -12.91 -19.57 -6.89
N ASN A 259 -11.59 -19.45 -7.01
CA ASN A 259 -10.63 -20.53 -6.77
C ASN A 259 -9.75 -20.21 -5.56
N VAL A 260 -9.88 -21.05 -4.53
CA VAL A 260 -9.18 -20.86 -3.24
C VAL A 260 -7.66 -20.94 -3.41
N GLN A 261 -7.17 -21.89 -4.21
CA GLN A 261 -5.72 -22.05 -4.41
C GLN A 261 -5.12 -20.86 -5.15
N ARG A 262 -5.80 -20.38 -6.21
CA ARG A 262 -5.42 -19.18 -6.95
C ARG A 262 -5.33 -17.95 -6.03
N GLY A 263 -6.29 -17.79 -5.13
CA GLY A 263 -6.29 -16.69 -4.18
C GLY A 263 -5.19 -16.80 -3.13
N LYS A 264 -4.90 -18.01 -2.63
CA LYS A 264 -3.77 -18.24 -1.70
C LYS A 264 -2.42 -17.96 -2.36
N ASP A 265 -2.21 -18.50 -3.55
CA ASP A 265 -0.97 -18.30 -4.31
C ASP A 265 -0.75 -16.80 -4.59
N PHE A 266 -1.84 -16.08 -4.94
CA PHE A 266 -1.78 -14.64 -5.17
C PHE A 266 -1.37 -13.87 -3.92
N ILE A 267 -2.01 -14.11 -2.77
CA ILE A 267 -1.70 -13.40 -1.52
C ILE A 267 -0.26 -13.69 -1.07
N ASN A 268 0.17 -14.96 -1.12
CA ASN A 268 1.53 -15.33 -0.74
C ASN A 268 2.57 -14.65 -1.64
N LYS A 269 2.32 -14.62 -2.95
CA LYS A 269 3.23 -13.97 -3.89
C LYS A 269 3.21 -12.44 -3.76
N LEU A 270 2.07 -11.86 -3.44
CA LEU A 270 1.95 -10.42 -3.14
C LEU A 270 2.84 -10.04 -1.96
N LEU A 271 2.82 -10.82 -0.89
CA LEU A 271 3.66 -10.60 0.28
C LEU A 271 5.15 -10.80 -0.03
N GLU A 272 5.47 -11.80 -0.85
CA GLU A 272 6.84 -12.02 -1.31
C GLU A 272 7.36 -10.83 -2.12
N MET A 273 6.60 -10.38 -3.13
CA MET A 273 6.96 -9.23 -3.97
C MET A 273 7.07 -7.93 -3.16
N TYR A 274 6.14 -7.71 -2.23
CA TYR A 274 6.23 -6.59 -1.31
C TYR A 274 7.53 -6.61 -0.49
N ASN A 275 7.91 -7.77 0.06
CA ASN A 275 9.15 -7.90 0.82
C ASN A 275 10.39 -7.66 -0.05
N ILE A 276 10.39 -8.17 -1.28
CA ILE A 276 11.49 -7.95 -2.24
C ILE A 276 11.61 -6.45 -2.56
N ASN A 277 10.50 -5.80 -2.91
CA ASN A 277 10.50 -4.38 -3.27
C ASN A 277 10.92 -3.52 -2.08
N THR A 278 10.38 -3.76 -0.88
CA THR A 278 10.77 -3.04 0.33
C THR A 278 12.26 -3.22 0.65
N ASN A 279 12.82 -4.40 0.47
CA ASN A 279 14.26 -4.64 0.68
C ASN A 279 15.11 -3.94 -0.38
N ASN A 280 14.67 -3.94 -1.64
CA ASN A 280 15.35 -3.23 -2.72
C ASN A 280 15.35 -1.71 -2.49
N ASP A 281 14.22 -1.14 -2.08
CA ASP A 281 14.10 0.28 -1.75
C ASP A 281 15.04 0.66 -0.59
N LYS A 282 15.08 -0.17 0.47
CA LYS A 282 15.99 0.04 1.61
C LYS A 282 17.46 -0.04 1.19
N ASN A 283 17.81 -0.98 0.34
CA ASN A 283 19.18 -1.13 -0.19
C ASN A 283 19.55 0.07 -1.06
N GLU A 284 18.64 0.55 -1.91
CA GLU A 284 18.85 1.73 -2.74
C GLU A 284 19.07 2.99 -1.88
N VAL A 285 18.22 3.21 -0.86
CA VAL A 285 18.38 4.30 0.09
C VAL A 285 19.71 4.20 0.84
N ALA A 286 20.08 3.01 1.32
CA ALA A 286 21.34 2.79 2.01
C ALA A 286 22.57 3.08 1.12
N GLN A 287 22.51 2.65 -0.14
CA GLN A 287 23.57 2.90 -1.12
C GLN A 287 23.70 4.39 -1.42
N LYS A 288 22.59 5.09 -1.73
CA LYS A 288 22.59 6.54 -1.97
C LYS A 288 23.07 7.32 -0.76
N THR A 289 22.68 6.87 0.46
CA THR A 289 23.18 7.48 1.71
C THR A 289 24.69 7.29 1.87
N ALA A 290 25.21 6.11 1.58
CA ALA A 290 26.64 5.83 1.64
C ALA A 290 27.43 6.68 0.62
N GLU A 291 26.94 6.80 -0.60
CA GLU A 291 27.52 7.66 -1.64
C GLU A 291 27.53 9.13 -1.19
N PHE A 292 26.41 9.63 -0.68
CA PHE A 292 26.29 10.99 -0.14
C PHE A 292 27.28 11.23 1.02
N ILE A 293 27.38 10.32 1.98
CA ILE A 293 28.30 10.43 3.10
C ILE A 293 29.74 10.45 2.61
N ASN A 294 30.13 9.60 1.66
CA ASN A 294 31.47 9.58 1.10
C ASN A 294 31.81 10.88 0.37
N GLU A 295 30.86 11.41 -0.41
CA GLU A 295 31.03 12.72 -1.04
C GLU A 295 31.22 13.83 0.01
N ARG A 296 30.38 13.83 1.06
CA ARG A 296 30.45 14.83 2.12
C ARG A 296 31.75 14.75 2.90
N ILE A 297 32.24 13.54 3.21
CA ILE A 297 33.54 13.33 3.85
C ILE A 297 34.65 13.88 2.96
N SER A 298 34.59 13.66 1.65
CA SER A 298 35.61 14.19 0.72
C SER A 298 35.63 15.72 0.72
N ILE A 299 34.46 16.36 0.73
CA ILE A 299 34.33 17.82 0.79
C ILE A 299 34.91 18.35 2.12
N ILE A 300 34.48 17.79 3.25
CA ILE A 300 34.91 18.19 4.58
C ILE A 300 36.44 18.01 4.75
N SER A 301 36.99 16.87 4.27
CA SER A 301 38.44 16.63 4.31
C SER A 301 39.22 17.70 3.50
N LYS A 302 38.67 18.13 2.38
CA LYS A 302 39.28 19.17 1.55
C LYS A 302 39.21 20.53 2.20
N GLU A 303 38.06 20.88 2.79
CA GLU A 303 37.87 22.12 3.56
C GLU A 303 38.77 22.15 4.80
N LEU A 304 38.81 21.02 5.55
CA LEU A 304 39.68 20.87 6.71
C LEU A 304 41.17 21.08 6.32
N GLY A 305 41.62 20.39 5.25
CA GLY A 305 42.98 20.52 4.78
C GLY A 305 43.31 21.96 4.30
N SER A 306 42.35 22.68 3.74
CA SER A 306 42.49 24.11 3.42
C SER A 306 42.62 24.96 4.69
N THR A 307 41.70 24.75 5.65
CA THR A 307 41.69 25.48 6.92
C THR A 307 42.93 25.21 7.76
N GLU A 308 43.45 23.97 7.77
CA GLU A 308 44.71 23.64 8.43
C GLU A 308 45.89 24.34 7.83
N LYS A 309 45.99 24.44 6.48
CA LYS A 309 47.02 25.22 5.78
C LYS A 309 46.92 26.69 6.09
N ASP A 310 45.72 27.25 6.09
CA ASP A 310 45.49 28.66 6.43
C ASP A 310 45.89 28.95 7.90
N LEU A 311 45.53 28.02 8.81
CA LEU A 311 45.95 28.08 10.22
C LEU A 311 47.48 28.00 10.37
N GLU A 312 48.12 27.08 9.63
CA GLU A 312 49.59 26.96 9.64
C GLU A 312 50.28 28.22 9.13
N SER A 313 49.75 28.78 8.02
CA SER A 313 50.27 30.03 7.45
C SER A 313 50.09 31.20 8.41
N PHE A 314 48.94 31.30 9.09
CA PHE A 314 48.67 32.31 10.11
C PHE A 314 49.62 32.16 11.31
N LYS A 315 49.83 30.94 11.84
CA LYS A 315 50.76 30.66 12.93
C LYS A 315 52.16 31.07 12.57
N ARG A 316 52.62 30.73 11.36
CA ARG A 316 53.96 31.12 10.86
C ARG A 316 54.08 32.63 10.71
N GLY A 317 53.06 33.32 10.16
CA GLY A 317 53.06 34.77 9.96
C GLY A 317 53.00 35.58 11.27
N ALA A 318 52.29 35.06 12.26
CA ALA A 318 52.13 35.70 13.57
C ALA A 318 53.19 35.30 14.60
N GLY A 319 54.07 34.34 14.29
CA GLY A 319 55.10 33.84 15.23
C GLY A 319 54.53 33.13 16.46
N ILE A 320 53.26 32.63 16.34
CA ILE A 320 52.53 32.00 17.44
C ILE A 320 52.92 30.52 17.55
N THR A 321 53.47 30.12 18.68
CA THR A 321 53.87 28.73 18.92
C THR A 321 52.79 27.90 19.58
N ASP A 322 51.95 28.51 20.42
CA ASP A 322 50.83 27.83 21.11
C ASP A 322 49.56 28.69 21.03
N LEU A 323 48.60 28.30 20.14
CA LEU A 323 47.36 29.00 19.89
C LEU A 323 46.46 28.99 21.13
N THR A 324 46.48 27.97 21.95
CA THR A 324 45.66 27.87 23.15
C THR A 324 46.07 28.86 24.23
N SER A 325 47.35 28.99 24.45
CA SER A 325 47.90 29.90 25.42
C SER A 325 47.70 31.36 25.00
N ASP A 326 48.00 31.67 23.74
CA ASP A 326 47.86 33.03 23.17
C ASP A 326 46.39 33.47 23.04
N ALA A 327 45.52 32.54 22.67
CA ALA A 327 44.02 32.78 22.69
C ALA A 327 43.49 33.03 24.11
N GLN A 328 44.00 32.28 25.10
CA GLN A 328 43.63 32.48 26.50
C GLN A 328 44.07 33.88 26.99
N ILE A 329 45.27 34.31 26.64
CA ILE A 329 45.78 35.63 26.96
C ILE A 329 44.97 36.72 26.25
N ALA A 330 44.64 36.54 24.97
CA ALA A 330 43.83 37.47 24.21
C ALA A 330 42.39 37.56 24.76
N LEU A 331 41.76 36.42 25.09
CA LEU A 331 40.42 36.37 25.68
C LEU A 331 40.37 37.01 27.06
N THR A 332 41.36 36.72 27.93
CA THR A 332 41.43 37.33 29.26
C THR A 332 41.71 38.84 29.17
N GLY A 333 42.60 39.25 28.25
CA GLY A 333 42.85 40.66 27.96
C GLY A 333 41.57 41.38 27.43
N SER A 334 40.88 40.77 26.45
CA SER A 334 39.63 41.30 25.91
C SER A 334 38.54 41.41 26.99
N ALA A 335 38.37 40.39 27.82
CA ALA A 335 37.40 40.41 28.91
C ALA A 335 37.72 41.49 29.94
N GLU A 336 39.03 41.74 30.22
CA GLU A 336 39.45 42.77 31.12
C GLU A 336 39.21 44.18 30.56
N TYR A 337 39.46 44.38 29.25
CA TYR A 337 39.13 45.63 28.56
C TYR A 337 37.64 45.89 28.49
N GLU A 338 36.80 44.88 28.21
CA GLU A 338 35.34 45.01 28.26
C GLU A 338 34.85 45.37 29.66
N LYS A 339 35.37 44.71 30.68
CA LYS A 339 35.05 45.06 32.08
C LYS A 339 35.35 46.52 32.40
N LYS A 340 36.56 46.99 32.08
CA LYS A 340 36.97 48.39 32.24
C LYS A 340 36.08 49.35 31.44
N ARG A 341 35.68 48.94 30.21
CA ARG A 341 34.79 49.75 29.38
C ARG A 341 33.42 49.90 30.00
N VAL A 342 32.85 48.80 30.52
CA VAL A 342 31.53 48.84 31.22
C VAL A 342 31.62 49.63 32.50
N GLU A 343 32.71 49.49 33.30
CA GLU A 343 32.94 50.31 34.50
C GLU A 343 33.03 51.79 34.17
N ASN A 344 33.81 52.17 33.16
CA ASN A 344 33.92 53.56 32.69
C ASN A 344 32.56 54.12 32.19
N GLN A 345 31.83 53.29 31.37
CA GLN A 345 30.50 53.68 30.89
C GLN A 345 29.53 53.90 32.05
N THR A 346 29.59 53.04 33.07
CA THR A 346 28.76 53.16 34.26
C THR A 346 29.09 54.44 35.03
N GLN A 347 30.40 54.77 35.14
CA GLN A 347 30.83 56.03 35.78
C GLN A 347 30.37 57.25 34.98
N ILE A 348 30.45 57.21 33.65
CA ILE A 348 29.96 58.28 32.76
C ILE A 348 28.47 58.49 32.94
N ASN A 349 27.68 57.37 32.93
CA ASN A 349 26.25 57.45 33.14
C ASN A 349 25.89 58.03 34.52
N LEU A 350 26.61 57.60 35.57
CA LEU A 350 26.46 58.15 36.94
C LEU A 350 26.78 59.65 37.00
N LEU A 351 27.84 60.07 36.35
CA LEU A 351 28.19 61.51 36.25
C LEU A 351 27.16 62.33 35.45
N GLN A 352 26.62 61.74 34.38
CA GLN A 352 25.54 62.37 33.61
C GLN A 352 24.25 62.48 34.42
N ASP A 353 23.91 61.44 35.19
CA ASP A 353 22.75 61.49 36.08
C ASP A 353 22.94 62.48 37.22
N LEU A 354 24.14 62.56 37.83
CA LEU A 354 24.50 63.61 38.78
C LEU A 354 24.44 65.00 38.20
N GLN A 355 24.94 65.20 36.95
CA GLN A 355 24.87 66.46 36.24
C GLN A 355 23.41 66.87 35.96
N LYS A 356 22.56 65.94 35.52
CA LYS A 356 21.12 66.18 35.37
C LYS A 356 20.46 66.51 36.72
N TYR A 357 20.88 65.83 37.77
CA TYR A 357 20.37 66.08 39.13
C TYR A 357 20.74 67.48 39.62
N MET A 358 21.98 67.92 39.41
CA MET A 358 22.44 69.29 39.78
C MET A 358 21.81 70.39 38.93
N GLN A 359 21.36 70.10 37.71
CA GLN A 359 20.68 71.08 36.82
C GLN A 359 19.19 71.26 37.15
N ASN A 360 18.59 70.26 37.87
CA ASN A 360 17.19 70.33 38.27
C ASN A 360 17.12 70.86 39.72
N GLU A 361 16.86 72.16 39.85
CA GLU A 361 16.57 72.78 41.14
C GLU A 361 15.31 72.23 41.74
N GLY A 362 15.41 71.36 42.80
CA GLY A 362 14.25 71.02 43.61
C GLY A 362 14.11 69.57 44.11
N TYR A 363 15.15 68.74 44.13
CA TYR A 363 15.05 67.40 44.70
C TYR A 363 15.86 67.23 45.98
N GLU A 364 15.16 66.94 47.05
CA GLU A 364 15.72 66.71 48.42
C GLU A 364 16.26 65.28 48.67
N VAL A 365 16.16 64.32 47.69
CA VAL A 365 16.53 62.92 47.97
C VAL A 365 17.39 62.37 46.83
N LEU A 366 18.61 61.95 47.17
CA LEU A 366 19.50 61.23 46.25
C LEU A 366 18.86 59.86 45.82
N PRO A 367 18.89 59.54 44.50
CA PRO A 367 18.37 58.27 44.06
C PRO A 367 19.20 57.10 44.63
N ARG A 368 18.52 56.21 45.30
CA ARG A 368 19.12 54.97 45.86
C ARG A 368 19.49 54.06 44.71
N SER A 369 20.77 53.75 44.57
CA SER A 369 21.23 52.85 43.50
C SER A 369 20.51 51.50 43.54
N GLU A 370 19.98 51.03 42.42
CA GLU A 370 19.25 49.80 42.28
C GLU A 370 20.11 48.50 42.41
N GLU A 371 21.41 48.67 42.64
CA GLU A 371 22.35 47.51 42.73
C GLU A 371 22.00 46.48 43.83
N ARG A 372 21.16 46.84 44.81
CA ARG A 372 20.70 45.85 45.85
C ARG A 372 19.56 44.96 45.41
N ARG A 373 18.90 45.19 44.26
CA ARG A 373 17.78 44.36 43.81
C ARG A 373 18.22 43.17 43.01
N VAL A 374 19.23 43.28 42.14
CA VAL A 374 19.71 42.23 41.26
C VAL A 374 20.41 41.10 42.03
N GLY A 375 21.06 41.40 43.17
CA GLY A 375 21.76 40.42 44.01
C GLY A 375 20.85 39.47 44.79
N LYS A 376 19.55 39.81 44.99
CA LYS A 376 18.61 38.96 45.75
C LYS A 376 17.81 38.01 44.85
N GLU A 377 17.57 38.31 43.58
CA GLU A 377 16.83 37.44 42.67
C GLU A 377 17.66 36.31 42.07
N CYS A 378 18.98 36.44 41.95
CA CYS A 378 19.87 35.40 41.47
C CYS A 378 20.16 34.29 42.54
N ARG A 379 19.85 34.52 43.81
CA ARG A 379 20.13 33.52 44.88
C ARG A 379 19.01 32.51 45.11
N SER A 380 17.81 32.72 44.54
CA SER A 380 16.65 31.83 44.77
C SER A 380 16.43 30.81 43.66
N ARG A 381 17.26 30.80 42.58
CA ARG A 381 17.04 29.95 41.42
C ARG A 381 18.04 28.81 41.22
N TRP A 382 18.97 28.61 42.17
CA TRP A 382 19.86 27.47 42.18
C TRP A 382 19.59 26.61 43.44
N SER A 383 18.58 25.78 43.34
CA SER A 383 18.42 24.61 44.22
C SER A 383 19.01 23.40 43.47
N PRO A 384 19.99 22.72 44.05
CA PRO A 384 20.53 21.48 43.51
C PRO A 384 19.66 20.34 43.99
N TYR A 385 18.67 19.88 43.21
CA TYR A 385 18.13 18.52 43.29
C TYR A 385 17.33 18.17 42.04
N HIS A 386 17.80 17.15 41.42
CA HIS A 386 17.33 16.15 40.46
C HIS A 386 17.78 16.34 39.05
#